data_7eced51caddb8f704b1af66902262ae1
#
_entry.id   7eced51caddb8f704b1af66902262ae1
#
_cell.length_a   1.000
_cell.length_b   1.000
_cell.length_c   1.000
_cell.angle_alpha   90.00
_cell.angle_beta   90.00
_cell.angle_gamma   90.00
#
_symmetry.space_group_name_H-M   'P 1'
#
loop_
_entity.id
_entity.type
_entity.pdbx_description
1 polymer ?
#
loop_
_entity_poly.entity_id
_entity_poly.type
_entity_poly.pdbx_seq_one_letter_code
_entity_poly.pdbx_strand_id
1 'polypeptide(L)'
;MAGNIRENRRKNGFSQEKLAEKAGISTPFVAMIEISRKFPTPDVLERIAVALNIKTWQLFTVPPAPEDVMERLRVSIVKDIDQVVANAVKKAIMEYSCNNQK
;
A
#
# COMPACT_ATOMS: atom_id res chain seq x y z
N MET A 1 -3.86 -3.58 2.91
CA MET A 1 -5.02 -3.35 2.04
C MET A 1 -6.34 -3.50 2.79
N ALA A 2 -6.60 -4.63 3.41
CA ALA A 2 -7.87 -4.87 4.10
C ALA A 2 -8.18 -3.82 5.17
N GLY A 3 -7.18 -3.46 5.99
CA GLY A 3 -7.33 -2.41 7.00
C GLY A 3 -7.66 -1.05 6.42
N ASN A 4 -7.10 -0.72 5.26
CA ASN A 4 -7.38 0.54 4.57
C ASN A 4 -8.81 0.59 4.04
N ILE A 5 -9.34 -0.52 3.54
CA ILE A 5 -10.73 -0.61 3.09
C ILE A 5 -11.66 -0.35 4.27
N ARG A 6 -11.44 -1.04 5.39
CA ARG A 6 -12.26 -0.87 6.59
C ARG A 6 -12.19 0.57 7.12
N GLU A 7 -11.01 1.15 7.20
CA GLU A 7 -10.83 2.50 7.71
C GLU A 7 -11.52 3.53 6.83
N ASN A 8 -11.33 3.45 5.52
CA ASN A 8 -11.99 4.37 4.58
C ASN A 8 -13.50 4.19 4.58
N ARG A 9 -13.97 2.95 4.73
CA ARG A 9 -15.40 2.68 4.86
C ARG A 9 -15.97 3.39 6.09
N ARG A 10 -15.30 3.28 7.22
CA ARG A 10 -15.73 3.93 8.47
C ARG A 10 -15.68 5.46 8.37
N LYS A 11 -14.64 5.99 7.74
CA LYS A 11 -14.53 7.44 7.50
C LYS A 11 -15.68 8.00 6.69
N ASN A 12 -16.18 7.22 5.75
CA ASN A 12 -17.33 7.61 4.93
C ASN A 12 -18.67 7.33 5.62
N GLY A 13 -18.65 6.72 6.81
CA GLY A 13 -19.87 6.37 7.52
C GLY A 13 -20.64 5.23 6.88
N PHE A 14 -19.98 4.39 6.09
CA PHE A 14 -20.62 3.26 5.40
C PHE A 14 -20.58 2.00 6.25
N SER A 15 -21.69 1.25 6.26
CA SER A 15 -21.67 -0.14 6.72
C SER A 15 -21.06 -1.03 5.65
N GLN A 16 -20.74 -2.28 6.00
CA GLN A 16 -20.28 -3.26 5.01
C GLN A 16 -21.32 -3.45 3.91
N GLU A 17 -22.59 -3.48 4.28
CA GLU A 17 -23.70 -3.60 3.33
C GLU A 17 -23.74 -2.40 2.37
N LYS A 18 -23.57 -1.19 2.89
CA LYS A 18 -23.57 0.02 2.06
C LYS A 18 -22.41 0.03 1.08
N LEU A 19 -21.22 -0.35 1.53
CA LEU A 19 -20.06 -0.44 0.65
C LEU A 19 -20.28 -1.51 -0.42
N ALA A 20 -20.81 -2.68 -0.06
CA ALA A 20 -21.12 -3.74 -1.00
C ALA A 20 -22.10 -3.27 -2.08
N GLU A 21 -23.14 -2.57 -1.68
CA GLU A 21 -24.12 -2.00 -2.60
C GLU A 21 -23.48 -1.02 -3.57
N LYS A 22 -22.66 -0.10 -3.07
CA LYS A 22 -22.00 0.91 -3.91
C LYS A 22 -20.97 0.31 -4.84
N ALA A 23 -20.27 -0.73 -4.40
CA ALA A 23 -19.25 -1.40 -5.21
C ALA A 23 -19.83 -2.49 -6.13
N GLY A 24 -21.11 -2.82 -5.99
CA GLY A 24 -21.75 -3.86 -6.79
C GLY A 24 -21.27 -5.26 -6.46
N ILE A 25 -20.96 -5.53 -5.20
CA ILE A 25 -20.51 -6.83 -4.71
C ILE A 25 -21.37 -7.26 -3.52
N SER A 26 -21.21 -8.51 -3.08
CA SER A 26 -22.00 -9.00 -1.95
C SER A 26 -21.43 -8.54 -0.61
N THR A 27 -22.29 -8.41 0.40
CA THR A 27 -21.87 -8.04 1.76
C THR A 27 -20.90 -9.07 2.36
N PRO A 28 -21.15 -10.40 2.25
CA PRO A 28 -20.17 -11.38 2.72
C PRO A 28 -18.81 -11.26 2.05
N PHE A 29 -18.76 -10.84 0.79
CA PHE A 29 -17.50 -10.63 0.08
C PHE A 29 -16.71 -9.47 0.68
N VAL A 30 -17.38 -8.35 1.00
CA VAL A 30 -16.75 -7.23 1.70
C VAL A 30 -16.20 -7.68 3.04
N ALA A 31 -16.97 -8.42 3.82
CA ALA A 31 -16.53 -8.92 5.12
C ALA A 31 -15.28 -9.78 4.99
N MET A 32 -15.24 -10.67 3.98
CA MET A 32 -14.08 -11.54 3.76
C MET A 32 -12.84 -10.78 3.32
N ILE A 33 -13.01 -9.74 2.50
CA ILE A 33 -11.91 -8.87 2.11
C ILE A 33 -11.33 -8.15 3.34
N GLU A 34 -12.19 -7.60 4.20
CA GLU A 34 -11.77 -6.86 5.38
C GLU A 34 -11.01 -7.71 6.40
N ILE A 35 -11.30 -9.01 6.47
CA ILE A 35 -10.55 -9.94 7.33
C ILE A 35 -9.42 -10.67 6.60
N SER A 36 -9.10 -10.26 5.40
CA SER A 36 -8.02 -10.80 4.57
C SER A 36 -8.19 -12.28 4.20
N ARG A 37 -9.41 -12.79 4.17
CA ARG A 37 -9.70 -14.15 3.75
C ARG A 37 -9.89 -14.30 2.25
N LYS A 38 -10.24 -13.20 1.57
CA LYS A 38 -10.33 -13.15 0.12
C LYS A 38 -9.64 -11.90 -0.38
N PHE A 39 -9.00 -12.03 -1.54
CA PHE A 39 -8.34 -10.91 -2.20
C PHE A 39 -9.23 -10.45 -3.36
N PRO A 40 -9.55 -9.14 -3.45
CA PRO A 40 -10.37 -8.65 -4.55
C PRO A 40 -9.59 -8.69 -5.85
N THR A 41 -10.29 -8.93 -6.96
CA THR A 41 -9.71 -8.78 -8.30
C THR A 41 -9.42 -7.30 -8.54
N PRO A 42 -8.53 -6.94 -9.49
CA PRO A 42 -8.27 -5.54 -9.81
C PRO A 42 -9.54 -4.74 -10.14
N ASP A 43 -10.49 -5.36 -10.84
CA ASP A 43 -11.76 -4.73 -11.18
C ASP A 43 -12.59 -4.42 -9.92
N VAL A 44 -12.70 -5.39 -9.02
CA VAL A 44 -13.43 -5.21 -7.75
C VAL A 44 -12.74 -4.17 -6.88
N LEU A 45 -11.41 -4.19 -6.85
CA LEU A 45 -10.63 -3.21 -6.08
C LEU A 45 -10.89 -1.79 -6.57
N GLU A 46 -10.94 -1.59 -7.88
CA GLU A 46 -11.27 -0.30 -8.48
C GLU A 46 -12.69 0.14 -8.11
N ARG A 47 -13.66 -0.77 -8.15
CA ARG A 47 -15.04 -0.47 -7.76
C ARG A 47 -15.14 -0.05 -6.29
N ILE A 48 -14.39 -0.72 -5.42
CA ILE A 48 -14.32 -0.36 -4.00
C ILE A 48 -13.72 1.04 -3.85
N ALA A 49 -12.64 1.33 -4.54
CA ALA A 49 -12.00 2.64 -4.49
C ALA A 49 -12.95 3.76 -4.94
N VAL A 50 -13.66 3.54 -6.04
CA VAL A 50 -14.66 4.50 -6.52
C VAL A 50 -15.78 4.69 -5.50
N ALA A 51 -16.26 3.61 -4.91
CA ALA A 51 -17.31 3.65 -3.88
C ALA A 51 -16.88 4.45 -2.65
N LEU A 52 -15.60 4.35 -2.29
CA LEU A 52 -15.02 5.08 -1.17
C LEU A 52 -14.54 6.49 -1.54
N ASN A 53 -14.64 6.86 -2.81
CA ASN A 53 -14.19 8.15 -3.34
C ASN A 53 -12.69 8.38 -3.09
N ILE A 54 -11.90 7.35 -3.30
CA ILE A 54 -10.43 7.39 -3.20
C ILE A 54 -9.82 6.78 -4.45
N LYS A 55 -8.53 6.97 -4.62
CA LYS A 55 -7.79 6.34 -5.70
C LYS A 55 -7.38 4.92 -5.30
N THR A 56 -7.29 4.02 -6.26
CA THR A 56 -6.98 2.61 -6.01
C THR A 56 -5.66 2.45 -5.23
N TRP A 57 -4.63 3.24 -5.55
CA TRP A 57 -3.34 3.15 -4.87
C TRP A 57 -3.42 3.49 -3.38
N GLN A 58 -4.41 4.28 -2.98
CA GLN A 58 -4.59 4.66 -1.57
C GLN A 58 -4.99 3.47 -0.69
N LEU A 59 -5.52 2.41 -1.28
CA LEU A 59 -5.84 1.19 -0.55
C LEU A 59 -4.59 0.43 -0.10
N PHE A 60 -3.45 0.72 -0.68
CA PHE A 60 -2.17 0.08 -0.36
C PHE A 60 -1.29 0.94 0.55
N THR A 61 -1.76 2.12 0.97
CA THR A 61 -0.99 2.96 1.89
C THR A 61 -1.08 2.42 3.31
N VAL A 62 0.04 2.53 4.03
CA VAL A 62 0.08 2.14 5.44
C VAL A 62 -0.53 3.28 6.26
N PRO A 63 -1.45 2.99 7.21
CA PRO A 63 -1.97 4.05 8.08
C PRO A 63 -0.84 4.69 8.88
N PRO A 64 -0.94 6.01 9.20
CA PRO A 64 0.10 6.66 9.97
C PRO A 64 0.27 5.99 11.33
N ALA A 65 1.47 5.47 11.59
CA ALA A 65 1.83 4.88 12.86
C ALA A 65 2.17 5.98 13.88
N PRO A 66 2.16 5.68 15.18
CA PRO A 66 2.66 6.61 16.20
C PRO A 66 4.07 7.08 15.85
N GLU A 67 4.38 8.33 16.19
CA GLU A 67 5.65 8.98 15.83
C GLU A 67 6.87 8.14 16.19
N ASP A 68 6.87 7.51 17.36
CA ASP A 68 7.96 6.66 17.83
C ASP A 68 8.22 5.48 16.90
N VAL A 69 7.15 4.82 16.46
CA VAL A 69 7.24 3.67 15.57
C VAL A 69 7.66 4.10 14.18
N MET A 70 7.13 5.22 13.68
CA MET A 70 7.53 5.77 12.39
C MET A 70 9.00 6.14 12.35
N GLU A 71 9.51 6.75 13.42
CA GLU A 71 10.91 7.14 13.50
C GLU A 71 11.82 5.92 13.49
N ARG A 72 11.50 4.89 14.24
CA ARG A 72 12.25 3.63 14.26
C ARG A 72 12.24 2.94 12.90
N LEU A 73 11.08 2.85 12.26
CA LEU A 73 10.95 2.28 10.93
C LEU A 73 11.71 3.10 9.89
N ARG A 74 11.62 4.42 9.99
CA ARG A 74 12.32 5.33 9.07
C ARG A 74 13.84 5.16 9.17
N VAL A 75 14.37 5.09 10.37
CA VAL A 75 15.81 4.89 10.59
C VAL A 75 16.27 3.54 10.06
N SER A 76 15.49 2.48 10.31
CA SER A 76 15.82 1.14 9.84
C SER A 76 15.77 1.05 8.31
N ILE A 77 14.71 1.59 7.69
CA ILE A 77 14.54 1.55 6.24
C ILE A 77 15.59 2.42 5.54
N VAL A 78 15.84 3.61 6.04
CA VAL A 78 16.84 4.54 5.46
C VAL A 78 18.24 3.93 5.56
N LYS A 79 18.57 3.27 6.67
CA LYS A 79 19.86 2.63 6.86
C LYS A 79 20.08 1.50 5.84
N ASP A 80 19.07 0.67 5.61
CA ASP A 80 19.13 -0.41 4.64
C ASP A 80 19.20 0.13 3.20
N ILE A 81 18.40 1.14 2.88
CA ILE A 81 18.37 1.77 1.56
C ILE A 81 19.70 2.46 1.27
N ASP A 82 20.27 3.20 2.22
CA ASP A 82 21.55 3.87 2.05
C ASP A 82 22.65 2.86 1.74
N GLN A 83 22.67 1.72 2.41
CA GLN A 83 23.66 0.71 2.18
C GLN A 83 23.53 0.08 0.79
N VAL A 84 22.31 -0.22 0.36
CA VAL A 84 22.04 -0.76 -0.97
C VAL A 84 22.38 0.24 -2.07
N VAL A 85 21.99 1.50 -1.89
CA VAL A 85 22.29 2.56 -2.85
C VAL A 85 23.79 2.84 -2.91
N ALA A 86 24.46 2.90 -1.78
CA ALA A 86 25.90 3.10 -1.74
C ALA A 86 26.66 1.98 -2.48
N ASN A 87 26.25 0.73 -2.29
CA ASN A 87 26.84 -0.40 -2.99
C ASN A 87 26.58 -0.35 -4.50
N ALA A 88 25.36 0.00 -4.90
CA ALA A 88 24.99 0.12 -6.30
C ALA A 88 25.76 1.25 -7.00
N VAL A 89 25.87 2.40 -6.35
CA VAL A 89 26.62 3.55 -6.89
C VAL A 89 28.10 3.21 -6.99
N LYS A 90 28.67 2.60 -5.97
CA LYS A 90 30.07 2.19 -5.97
C LYS A 90 30.38 1.23 -7.12
N LYS A 91 29.50 0.26 -7.34
CA LYS A 91 29.64 -0.70 -8.44
C LYS A 91 29.54 0.00 -9.80
N ALA A 92 28.58 0.90 -9.97
CA ALA A 92 28.40 1.66 -11.20
C ALA A 92 29.61 2.55 -11.50
N ILE A 93 30.18 3.18 -10.49
CA ILE A 93 31.40 4.00 -10.63
C ILE A 93 32.57 3.15 -11.05
N MET A 94 32.74 1.98 -10.45
CA MET A 94 33.82 1.05 -10.83
C MET A 94 33.69 0.59 -12.27
N GLU A 95 32.50 0.21 -12.70
CA GLU A 95 32.24 -0.22 -14.07
C GLU A 95 32.50 0.92 -15.06
N TYR A 96 32.05 2.13 -14.72
CA TYR A 96 32.27 3.31 -15.56
C TYR A 96 33.76 3.65 -15.67
N SER A 97 34.49 3.61 -14.57
CA SER A 97 35.94 3.82 -14.56
C SER A 97 36.67 2.80 -15.41
N CYS A 98 36.30 1.54 -15.32
CA CYS A 98 36.90 0.48 -16.13
C CYS A 98 36.65 0.69 -17.62
N ASN A 99 35.45 1.11 -18.00
CA ASN A 99 35.10 1.38 -19.40
C ASN A 99 35.78 2.61 -19.95
N ASN A 100 36.04 3.63 -19.12
CA ASN A 100 36.68 4.85 -19.55
C ASN A 100 38.20 4.77 -19.66
N GLN A 101 38.81 3.74 -19.12
CA GLN A 101 40.26 3.55 -19.20
C GLN A 101 40.70 2.83 -20.45
N LYS A 102 39.74 2.52 -21.31
CA LYS A 102 40.06 2.00 -22.63
C LYS A 102 40.23 3.16 -23.62
#